data_b2bf3be3eafe3f80776dfa092bc785b1
#
_entry.id   b2bf3be3eafe3f80776dfa092bc785b1
#
_cell.length_a   1.000
_cell.length_b   1.000
_cell.length_c   1.000
_cell.angle_alpha   90.00
_cell.angle_beta   90.00
_cell.angle_gamma   90.00
#
_symmetry.space_group_name_H-M   'P 1'
#
loop_
_entity.id
_entity.type
_entity.pdbx_description
1 polymer ?
#
loop_
_entity_poly.entity_id
_entity_poly.type
_entity_poly.pdbx_seq_one_letter_code
_entity_poly.pdbx_strand_id
1 'polypeptide(L)'
;MPTPPSFLPQKGRYRDLIAFQKAECIYDITFYFAHHFLERGDRTIDQMIQAARSGKQNIAEGTAAATTSRETEIKLLNVARASLQELLIDYEDYLRVRDLEQWSLGSEKASQARRVCWKHNDSAFYREAVSYTHLRAHETRHDL
;
A
#
# COMPACT_ATOMS: atom_id res chain seq x y z
N MET A 1 16.09 -13.17 -24.83
CA MET A 1 16.93 -13.72 -23.76
C MET A 1 16.11 -14.67 -22.90
N PRO A 2 16.59 -15.88 -22.71
CA PRO A 2 15.91 -16.77 -21.78
C PRO A 2 15.98 -16.18 -20.37
N THR A 3 14.85 -16.17 -19.68
CA THR A 3 14.78 -15.76 -18.29
C THR A 3 15.66 -16.73 -17.46
N PRO A 4 16.49 -16.22 -16.54
CA PRO A 4 17.26 -17.12 -15.68
C PRO A 4 16.31 -18.04 -14.92
N PRO A 5 16.71 -19.30 -14.67
CA PRO A 5 15.85 -20.22 -13.94
C PRO A 5 15.51 -19.64 -12.58
N SER A 6 14.21 -19.54 -12.30
CA SER A 6 13.72 -19.10 -11.01
C SER A 6 13.96 -20.19 -9.98
N PHE A 7 14.55 -19.84 -8.85
CA PHE A 7 14.71 -20.78 -7.73
C PHE A 7 13.38 -21.13 -7.06
N LEU A 8 12.32 -20.37 -7.38
CA LEU A 8 10.99 -20.61 -6.82
C LEU A 8 10.10 -21.30 -7.85
N PRO A 9 9.27 -22.27 -7.44
CA PRO A 9 8.28 -22.87 -8.35
C PRO A 9 7.40 -21.79 -8.95
N GLN A 10 7.02 -21.94 -10.22
CA GLN A 10 6.19 -20.93 -10.89
C GLN A 10 4.87 -20.65 -10.16
N LYS A 11 4.29 -21.67 -9.51
CA LYS A 11 3.08 -21.50 -8.70
C LYS A 11 3.27 -20.60 -7.48
N GLY A 12 4.52 -20.43 -7.03
CA GLY A 12 4.83 -19.60 -5.86
C GLY A 12 5.37 -18.23 -6.21
N ARG A 13 5.25 -17.77 -7.47
CA ARG A 13 5.78 -16.46 -7.88
C ARG A 13 4.83 -15.33 -7.45
N TYR A 14 5.09 -14.79 -6.27
CA TYR A 14 4.28 -13.72 -5.70
C TYR A 14 4.32 -12.43 -6.54
N ARG A 15 5.42 -12.17 -7.26
CA ARG A 15 5.58 -10.92 -8.04
C ARG A 15 4.58 -10.81 -9.19
N ASP A 16 4.03 -11.94 -9.64
CA ASP A 16 3.02 -11.97 -10.71
C ASP A 16 1.60 -11.80 -10.16
N LEU A 17 1.42 -11.83 -8.84
CA LEU A 17 0.11 -11.66 -8.22
C LEU A 17 -0.26 -10.19 -8.13
N ILE A 18 -1.47 -9.87 -8.59
CA ILE A 18 -2.02 -8.52 -8.48
C ILE A 18 -2.07 -8.08 -7.01
N ALA A 19 -2.44 -8.97 -6.09
CA ALA A 19 -2.49 -8.65 -4.67
C ALA A 19 -1.12 -8.19 -4.13
N PHE A 20 -0.04 -8.86 -4.53
CA PHE A 20 1.31 -8.45 -4.14
C PHE A 20 1.68 -7.10 -4.76
N GLN A 21 1.41 -6.94 -6.05
CA GLN A 21 1.71 -5.68 -6.76
C GLN A 21 0.98 -4.51 -6.10
N LYS A 22 -0.28 -4.68 -5.72
CA LYS A 22 -1.05 -3.68 -4.99
C LYS A 22 -0.44 -3.39 -3.62
N ALA A 23 -0.05 -4.43 -2.88
CA ALA A 23 0.55 -4.26 -1.57
C ALA A 23 1.90 -3.53 -1.65
N GLU A 24 2.68 -3.78 -2.70
CA GLU A 24 3.92 -3.06 -2.95
C GLU A 24 3.65 -1.58 -3.24
N CYS A 25 2.63 -1.27 -4.03
CA CYS A 25 2.19 0.10 -4.26
C CYS A 25 1.77 0.77 -2.95
N ILE A 26 1.01 0.08 -2.12
CA ILE A 26 0.58 0.59 -0.81
C ILE A 26 1.79 0.87 0.08
N TYR A 27 2.78 -0.03 0.09
CA TYR A 27 4.01 0.18 0.85
C TYR A 27 4.74 1.45 0.41
N ASP A 28 4.96 1.60 -0.89
CA ASP A 28 5.71 2.74 -1.42
C ASP A 28 4.97 4.06 -1.19
N ILE A 29 3.65 4.08 -1.38
CA ILE A 29 2.83 5.26 -1.07
C ILE A 29 2.89 5.59 0.41
N THR A 30 2.78 4.59 1.27
CA THR A 30 2.82 4.78 2.73
C THR A 30 4.17 5.30 3.18
N PHE A 31 5.25 4.76 2.62
CA PHE A 31 6.60 5.24 2.91
C PHE A 31 6.72 6.73 2.59
N TYR A 32 6.29 7.13 1.39
CA TYR A 32 6.31 8.54 0.99
C TYR A 32 5.41 9.39 1.89
N PHE A 33 4.16 8.96 2.09
CA PHE A 33 3.19 9.68 2.90
C PHE A 33 3.71 9.91 4.31
N ALA A 34 4.17 8.88 4.98
CA ALA A 34 4.60 8.96 6.38
C ALA A 34 5.77 9.91 6.55
N HIS A 35 6.73 9.92 5.61
CA HIS A 35 7.90 10.77 5.71
C HIS A 35 7.64 12.23 5.30
N HIS A 36 6.60 12.50 4.50
CA HIS A 36 6.35 13.85 3.98
C HIS A 36 5.16 14.54 4.62
N PHE A 37 4.20 13.79 5.17
CA PHE A 37 2.97 14.35 5.74
C PHE A 37 2.90 14.29 7.26
N LEU A 38 3.66 13.41 7.90
CA LEU A 38 3.73 13.33 9.35
C LEU A 38 4.96 14.08 9.86
N GLU A 39 4.86 14.63 11.07
CA GLU A 39 5.95 15.35 11.68
C GLU A 39 7.10 14.41 12.05
N ARG A 40 8.33 14.90 11.85
CA ARG A 40 9.53 14.16 12.20
C ARG A 40 9.51 13.80 13.68
N GLY A 41 9.72 12.53 14.00
CA GLY A 41 9.67 12.02 15.37
C GLY A 41 8.32 11.43 15.76
N ASP A 42 7.29 11.54 14.91
CA ASP A 42 6.01 10.91 15.15
C ASP A 42 6.14 9.39 14.99
N ARG A 43 5.79 8.66 16.03
CA ARG A 43 5.86 7.19 16.04
C ARG A 43 4.94 6.53 15.03
N THR A 44 3.90 7.23 14.60
CA THR A 44 2.97 6.74 13.59
C THR A 44 3.69 6.47 12.26
N ILE A 45 4.78 7.18 11.96
CA ILE A 45 5.61 6.95 10.77
C ILE A 45 6.05 5.48 10.72
N ASP A 46 6.73 5.02 11.77
CA ASP A 46 7.25 3.64 11.82
C ASP A 46 6.11 2.62 11.85
N GLN A 47 5.04 2.92 12.57
CA GLN A 47 3.88 2.01 12.68
C GLN A 47 3.19 1.82 11.34
N MET A 48 2.97 2.89 10.58
CA MET A 48 2.35 2.81 9.26
C MET A 48 3.23 2.05 8.27
N ILE A 49 4.51 2.34 8.23
CA ILE A 49 5.45 1.66 7.35
C ILE A 49 5.54 0.18 7.70
N GLN A 50 5.57 -0.15 9.00
CA GLN A 50 5.62 -1.54 9.44
C GLN A 50 4.34 -2.30 9.07
N ALA A 51 3.17 -1.68 9.20
CA ALA A 51 1.91 -2.29 8.81
C ALA A 51 1.86 -2.56 7.29
N ALA A 52 2.29 -1.58 6.50
CA ALA A 52 2.36 -1.74 5.04
C ALA A 52 3.33 -2.85 4.64
N ARG A 53 4.49 -2.90 5.29
CA ARG A 53 5.51 -3.93 5.06
C ARG A 53 4.97 -5.32 5.42
N SER A 54 4.33 -5.45 6.58
CA SER A 54 3.74 -6.71 7.02
C SER A 54 2.71 -7.22 6.03
N GLY A 55 1.86 -6.33 5.52
CA GLY A 55 0.88 -6.68 4.50
C GLY A 55 1.55 -7.25 3.25
N LYS A 56 2.54 -6.57 2.72
CA LYS A 56 3.27 -6.98 1.52
C LYS A 56 4.03 -8.30 1.74
N GLN A 57 4.80 -8.38 2.82
CA GLN A 57 5.66 -9.55 3.08
C GLN A 57 4.84 -10.81 3.33
N ASN A 58 3.72 -10.70 4.05
CA ASN A 58 2.90 -11.88 4.34
C ASN A 58 2.15 -12.37 3.11
N ILE A 59 1.83 -11.52 2.14
CA ILE A 59 1.30 -11.97 0.85
C ILE A 59 2.36 -12.78 0.12
N ALA A 60 3.60 -12.30 0.08
CA ALA A 60 4.69 -13.02 -0.58
C ALA A 60 4.96 -14.38 0.08
N GLU A 61 5.05 -14.40 1.40
CA GLU A 61 5.30 -15.61 2.15
C GLU A 61 4.15 -16.60 2.04
N GLY A 62 2.90 -16.12 2.11
CA GLY A 62 1.71 -16.95 1.96
C GLY A 62 1.65 -17.60 0.58
N THR A 63 1.96 -16.84 -0.46
CA THR A 63 1.99 -17.36 -1.83
C THR A 63 3.07 -18.42 -2.00
N ALA A 64 4.24 -18.20 -1.42
CA ALA A 64 5.31 -19.19 -1.46
C ALA A 64 4.92 -20.47 -0.68
N ALA A 65 4.23 -20.34 0.44
CA ALA A 65 3.78 -21.46 1.25
C ALA A 65 2.65 -22.28 0.58
N ALA A 66 1.94 -21.69 -0.38
CA ALA A 66 0.82 -22.36 -1.06
C ALA A 66 1.22 -23.68 -1.72
N THR A 67 2.49 -23.84 -2.10
CA THR A 67 2.98 -25.06 -2.74
C THR A 67 3.22 -26.20 -1.74
N THR A 68 3.31 -25.91 -0.45
CA THR A 68 3.64 -26.91 0.59
C THR A 68 2.56 -27.03 1.66
N SER A 69 1.85 -25.97 2.01
CA SER A 69 0.86 -25.98 3.07
C SER A 69 -0.21 -24.91 2.83
N ARG A 70 -1.40 -25.37 2.51
CA ARG A 70 -2.58 -24.47 2.35
C ARG A 70 -2.96 -23.81 3.66
N GLU A 71 -2.80 -24.52 4.77
CA GLU A 71 -3.07 -23.96 6.09
C GLU A 71 -2.18 -22.78 6.42
N THR A 72 -0.87 -22.92 6.14
CA THR A 72 0.10 -21.84 6.32
C THR A 72 -0.19 -20.66 5.40
N GLU A 73 -0.54 -20.94 4.13
CA GLU A 73 -0.96 -19.91 3.18
C GLU A 73 -2.10 -19.06 3.74
N ILE A 74 -3.16 -19.71 4.22
CA ILE A 74 -4.35 -19.03 4.76
C ILE A 74 -3.96 -18.18 5.98
N LYS A 75 -3.16 -18.72 6.89
CA LYS A 75 -2.70 -17.99 8.08
C LYS A 75 -1.95 -16.72 7.69
N LEU A 76 -1.01 -16.82 6.75
CA LEU A 76 -0.17 -15.69 6.34
C LEU A 76 -1.00 -14.63 5.60
N LEU A 77 -1.93 -15.04 4.76
CA LEU A 77 -2.83 -14.10 4.07
C LEU A 77 -3.75 -13.40 5.07
N ASN A 78 -4.19 -14.08 6.12
CA ASN A 78 -4.97 -13.44 7.18
C ASN A 78 -4.16 -12.41 7.98
N VAL A 79 -2.88 -12.69 8.23
CA VAL A 79 -1.96 -11.73 8.85
C VAL A 79 -1.80 -10.50 7.96
N ALA A 80 -1.62 -10.71 6.66
CA ALA A 80 -1.51 -9.62 5.69
C ALA A 80 -2.76 -8.74 5.71
N ARG A 81 -3.93 -9.36 5.70
CA ARG A 81 -5.21 -8.65 5.74
C ARG A 81 -5.34 -7.81 7.00
N ALA A 82 -5.01 -8.38 8.16
CA ALA A 82 -5.07 -7.67 9.44
C ALA A 82 -4.10 -6.47 9.45
N SER A 83 -2.90 -6.64 8.92
CA SER A 83 -1.90 -5.56 8.84
C SER A 83 -2.38 -4.42 7.96
N LEU A 84 -2.98 -4.73 6.81
CA LEU A 84 -3.53 -3.71 5.92
C LEU A 84 -4.75 -3.01 6.54
N GLN A 85 -5.52 -3.72 7.35
CA GLN A 85 -6.62 -3.12 8.10
C GLN A 85 -6.11 -2.13 9.15
N GLU A 86 -5.04 -2.45 9.85
CA GLU A 86 -4.38 -1.51 10.78
C GLU A 86 -3.92 -0.25 10.05
N LEU A 87 -3.32 -0.43 8.88
CA LEU A 87 -2.85 0.70 8.07
C LEU A 87 -4.02 1.60 7.65
N LEU A 88 -5.13 1.00 7.23
CA LEU A 88 -6.33 1.75 6.87
C LEU A 88 -6.83 2.59 8.03
N ILE A 89 -6.87 2.02 9.23
CA ILE A 89 -7.27 2.75 10.44
C ILE A 89 -6.34 3.93 10.70
N ASP A 90 -5.03 3.75 10.51
CA ASP A 90 -4.06 4.84 10.67
C ASP A 90 -4.33 5.99 9.70
N TYR A 91 -4.66 5.69 8.44
CA TYR A 91 -5.04 6.72 7.47
C TYR A 91 -6.35 7.41 7.85
N GLU A 92 -7.34 6.65 8.32
CA GLU A 92 -8.61 7.22 8.78
C GLU A 92 -8.40 8.14 9.98
N ASP A 93 -7.56 7.73 10.93
CA ASP A 93 -7.22 8.54 12.10
C ASP A 93 -6.50 9.82 11.69
N TYR A 94 -5.60 9.74 10.71
CA TYR A 94 -4.91 10.92 10.18
C TYR A 94 -5.92 11.97 9.71
N LEU A 95 -6.92 11.56 8.95
CA LEU A 95 -7.96 12.46 8.46
C LEU A 95 -8.82 13.01 9.60
N ARG A 96 -9.28 12.12 10.49
CA ARG A 96 -10.21 12.46 11.56
C ARG A 96 -9.64 13.47 12.54
N VAL A 97 -8.41 13.24 13.03
CA VAL A 97 -7.83 14.12 14.05
C VAL A 97 -7.42 15.48 13.50
N ARG A 98 -7.35 15.62 12.18
CA ARG A 98 -7.02 16.88 11.49
C ARG A 98 -8.22 17.54 10.86
N ASP A 99 -9.43 17.02 11.13
CA ASP A 99 -10.70 17.50 10.58
C ASP A 99 -10.69 17.56 9.05
N LEU A 100 -10.03 16.59 8.42
CA LEU A 100 -10.01 16.44 6.97
C LEU A 100 -11.12 15.49 6.54
N GLU A 101 -11.73 15.81 5.41
CA GLU A 101 -12.85 15.02 4.87
C GLU A 101 -12.37 13.67 4.35
N GLN A 102 -13.04 12.61 4.79
CA GLN A 102 -12.90 11.29 4.18
C GLN A 102 -13.98 11.15 3.12
N TRP A 103 -13.58 10.79 1.90
CA TRP A 103 -14.54 10.61 0.83
C TRP A 103 -15.46 9.42 1.11
N SER A 104 -16.76 9.63 0.98
CA SER A 104 -17.71 8.54 1.12
C SER A 104 -17.58 7.56 -0.05
N LEU A 105 -17.93 6.29 0.20
CA LEU A 105 -17.80 5.22 -0.80
C LEU A 105 -18.57 5.54 -2.10
N GLY A 106 -19.70 6.23 -2.00
CA GLY A 106 -20.52 6.58 -3.16
C GLY A 106 -20.11 7.87 -3.84
N SER A 107 -19.11 8.59 -3.33
CA SER A 107 -18.70 9.86 -3.91
C SER A 107 -18.02 9.67 -5.27
N GLU A 108 -18.10 10.68 -6.11
CA GLU A 108 -17.45 10.65 -7.42
C GLU A 108 -15.92 10.57 -7.28
N LYS A 109 -15.35 11.32 -6.33
CA LYS A 109 -13.91 11.29 -6.08
C LYS A 109 -13.43 9.88 -5.68
N ALA A 110 -14.17 9.20 -4.80
CA ALA A 110 -13.84 7.84 -4.39
C ALA A 110 -13.97 6.88 -5.58
N SER A 111 -15.00 7.05 -6.42
CA SER A 111 -15.19 6.23 -7.63
C SER A 111 -14.05 6.43 -8.63
N GLN A 112 -13.60 7.67 -8.83
CA GLN A 112 -12.46 7.97 -9.70
C GLN A 112 -11.18 7.34 -9.17
N ALA A 113 -10.93 7.44 -7.86
CA ALA A 113 -9.76 6.84 -7.23
C ALA A 113 -9.77 5.31 -7.40
N ARG A 114 -10.92 4.67 -7.21
CA ARG A 114 -11.04 3.22 -7.43
C ARG A 114 -10.74 2.83 -8.87
N ARG A 115 -11.22 3.60 -9.85
CA ARG A 115 -10.94 3.33 -11.25
C ARG A 115 -9.45 3.45 -11.58
N VAL A 116 -8.79 4.47 -11.04
CA VAL A 116 -7.34 4.66 -11.22
C VAL A 116 -6.58 3.48 -10.60
N CYS A 117 -6.93 3.10 -9.37
CA CYS A 117 -6.28 1.99 -8.69
C CYS A 117 -6.53 0.65 -9.40
N TRP A 118 -7.70 0.49 -10.01
CA TRP A 118 -8.00 -0.72 -10.79
C TRP A 118 -7.08 -0.87 -12.00
N LYS A 119 -6.76 0.25 -12.65
CA LYS A 119 -5.95 0.26 -13.89
C LYS A 119 -4.46 0.19 -13.65
N HIS A 120 -3.98 0.61 -12.50
CA HIS A 120 -2.55 0.77 -12.25
C HIS A 120 -2.06 -0.11 -11.10
N ASN A 121 -1.14 -1.01 -11.42
CA ASN A 121 -0.48 -1.90 -10.46
C ASN A 121 1.03 -1.62 -10.40
N ASP A 122 1.44 -0.45 -10.84
CA ASP A 122 2.83 -0.02 -10.90
C ASP A 122 3.11 1.05 -9.87
N SER A 123 4.07 0.78 -9.02
CA SER A 123 4.52 1.67 -7.96
C SER A 123 4.98 3.03 -8.48
N ALA A 124 5.67 3.06 -9.63
CA ALA A 124 6.18 4.31 -10.21
C ALA A 124 5.06 5.30 -10.51
N PHE A 125 3.92 4.80 -10.99
CA PHE A 125 2.74 5.64 -11.25
C PHE A 125 2.28 6.35 -9.98
N TYR A 126 2.16 5.61 -8.88
CA TYR A 126 1.65 6.19 -7.62
C TYR A 126 2.66 7.13 -6.97
N ARG A 127 3.94 6.83 -7.04
CA ARG A 127 4.98 7.73 -6.52
C ARG A 127 4.96 9.07 -7.21
N GLU A 128 4.80 9.07 -8.53
CA GLU A 128 4.70 10.30 -9.32
C GLU A 128 3.44 11.09 -8.96
N ALA A 129 2.29 10.42 -8.86
CA ALA A 129 1.02 11.05 -8.53
C ALA A 129 1.04 11.68 -7.13
N VAL A 130 1.57 10.98 -6.13
CA VAL A 130 1.66 11.47 -4.75
C VAL A 130 2.65 12.63 -4.65
N SER A 131 3.78 12.54 -5.33
CA SER A 131 4.78 13.61 -5.38
C SER A 131 4.19 14.89 -5.98
N TYR A 132 3.45 14.77 -7.07
CA TYR A 132 2.78 15.90 -7.72
C TYR A 132 1.76 16.55 -6.77
N THR A 133 0.95 15.74 -6.09
CA THR A 133 -0.05 16.23 -5.13
C THR A 133 0.62 16.97 -3.98
N HIS A 134 1.74 16.47 -3.48
CA HIS A 134 2.50 17.12 -2.42
C HIS A 134 3.04 18.49 -2.86
N LEU A 135 3.59 18.57 -4.06
CA LEU A 135 4.08 19.83 -4.62
C LEU A 135 2.95 20.86 -4.78
N ARG A 136 1.79 20.43 -5.27
CA ARG A 136 0.63 21.32 -5.39
C ARG A 136 0.14 21.84 -4.05
N ALA A 137 0.15 21.01 -3.03
CA ALA A 137 -0.22 21.43 -1.68
C ALA A 137 0.73 22.51 -1.14
N HIS A 138 2.02 22.37 -1.41
CA HIS A 138 3.02 23.38 -1.04
C HIS A 138 2.83 24.70 -1.80
N GLU A 139 2.58 24.65 -3.09
CA GLU A 139 2.33 25.83 -3.89
C GLU A 139 1.11 26.61 -3.35
N THR A 140 0.02 25.91 -3.03
CA THR A 140 -1.18 26.53 -2.49
C THR A 140 -0.92 27.23 -1.16
N ARG A 141 -0.06 26.66 -0.31
CA ARG A 141 0.33 27.27 0.96
C ARG A 141 1.13 28.55 0.78
N HIS A 142 1.96 28.61 -0.26
CA HIS A 142 2.76 29.79 -0.56
C HIS A 142 1.96 30.92 -1.16
N ASP A 143 0.88 30.60 -1.85
CA ASP A 143 -0.01 31.59 -2.49
C ASP A 143 -0.99 32.23 -1.52
N LEU A 144 -1.05 31.75 -0.30
CA LEU A 144 -1.85 32.35 0.76
C LEU A 144 -1.02 33.29 1.60
#